data_8fb89b5f77cba891f9a15887cae4ebd6
#
_entry.id   8fb89b5f77cba891f9a15887cae4ebd6
#
_cell.length_a   1.000
_cell.length_b   1.000
_cell.length_c   1.000
_cell.angle_alpha   90.00
_cell.angle_beta   90.00
_cell.angle_gamma   90.00
#
_symmetry.space_group_name_H-M   'P 1'
#
loop_
_entity.id
_entity.type
_entity.pdbx_description
1 polymer ?
#
loop_
_entity_poly.entity_id
_entity_poly.type
_entity_poly.pdbx_seq_one_letter_code
_entity_poly.pdbx_strand_id
1 'polypeptide(L)'
;MVKNKRRRGEETELRQLALELEQHLTAIRQEIRRPVEAEFAKGGLTGPQRSVMQALFKSDGRSLKELTAQVGLAHSTVSGIVDRLEKRGLIERTPNLNDRRHTRIIVSEEVREFMEKRYPVIAAHPLFDVLRAAEATERNAIVTGIKTLRRLLDKQH
;
A
#
# COMPACT_ATOMS: atom_id res chain seq x y z
N MET A 1 25.36 -34.86 -20.76
CA MET A 1 23.92 -35.06 -20.53
C MET A 1 23.51 -34.88 -19.03
N VAL A 2 24.29 -35.29 -18.05
CA VAL A 2 23.99 -35.24 -16.62
C VAL A 2 23.90 -33.80 -16.05
N LYS A 3 24.76 -32.85 -16.47
CA LYS A 3 24.76 -31.45 -16.01
C LYS A 3 23.47 -30.70 -16.38
N ASN A 4 22.84 -31.01 -17.51
CA ASN A 4 21.64 -30.33 -18.00
C ASN A 4 20.37 -30.78 -17.21
N LYS A 5 20.36 -32.05 -16.77
CA LYS A 5 19.25 -32.60 -15.96
C LYS A 5 19.25 -32.05 -14.54
N ARG A 6 20.44 -31.85 -13.93
CA ARG A 6 20.59 -31.22 -12.61
C ARG A 6 20.16 -29.75 -12.65
N ARG A 7 20.59 -28.97 -13.65
CA ARG A 7 20.17 -27.56 -13.78
C ARG A 7 18.65 -27.40 -13.97
N ARG A 8 18.01 -28.28 -14.75
CA ARG A 8 16.54 -28.27 -14.89
C ARG A 8 15.81 -28.63 -13.60
N GLY A 9 16.33 -29.57 -12.81
CA GLY A 9 15.77 -29.91 -11.49
C GLY A 9 15.86 -28.73 -10.52
N GLU A 10 17.03 -28.12 -10.42
CA GLU A 10 17.31 -26.95 -9.57
C GLU A 10 16.44 -25.74 -9.94
N GLU A 11 16.26 -25.49 -11.25
CA GLU A 11 15.39 -24.41 -11.71
C GLU A 11 13.90 -24.66 -11.41
N THR A 12 13.45 -25.91 -11.46
CA THR A 12 12.08 -26.29 -11.10
C THR A 12 11.84 -26.11 -9.60
N GLU A 13 12.80 -26.51 -8.78
CA GLU A 13 12.76 -26.34 -7.33
C GLU A 13 12.72 -24.87 -6.92
N LEU A 14 13.57 -24.03 -7.53
CA LEU A 14 13.57 -22.59 -7.30
C LEU A 14 12.23 -21.92 -7.68
N ARG A 15 11.61 -22.37 -8.76
CA ARG A 15 10.28 -21.88 -9.15
C ARG A 15 9.19 -22.25 -8.12
N GLN A 16 9.24 -23.46 -7.59
CA GLN A 16 8.31 -23.88 -6.55
C GLN A 16 8.48 -23.07 -5.26
N LEU A 17 9.72 -22.88 -4.81
CA LEU A 17 10.03 -22.02 -3.65
C LEU A 17 9.59 -20.56 -3.87
N ALA A 18 9.75 -20.03 -5.08
CA ALA A 18 9.30 -18.68 -5.40
C ALA A 18 7.78 -18.53 -5.34
N LEU A 19 7.02 -19.53 -5.82
CA LEU A 19 5.56 -19.56 -5.73
C LEU A 19 5.09 -19.67 -4.27
N GLU A 20 5.71 -20.52 -3.47
CA GLU A 20 5.42 -20.67 -2.05
C GLU A 20 5.68 -19.37 -1.28
N LEU A 21 6.83 -18.72 -1.51
CA LEU A 21 7.16 -17.42 -0.94
C LEU A 21 6.14 -16.35 -1.32
N GLU A 22 5.71 -16.28 -2.58
CA GLU A 22 4.71 -15.32 -3.04
C GLU A 22 3.37 -15.51 -2.34
N GLN A 23 2.92 -16.76 -2.16
CA GLN A 23 1.70 -17.09 -1.43
C GLN A 23 1.77 -16.62 0.04
N HIS A 24 2.89 -16.90 0.73
CA HIS A 24 3.10 -16.46 2.11
C HIS A 24 3.15 -14.94 2.22
N LEU A 25 3.87 -14.26 1.32
CA LEU A 25 3.94 -12.80 1.30
C LEU A 25 2.57 -12.15 1.06
N THR A 26 1.77 -12.74 0.18
CA THR A 26 0.40 -12.27 -0.07
C THR A 26 -0.49 -12.46 1.14
N ALA A 27 -0.47 -13.62 1.80
CA ALA A 27 -1.23 -13.88 3.03
C ALA A 27 -0.81 -12.94 4.17
N ILE A 28 0.50 -12.79 4.40
CA ILE A 28 1.05 -11.86 5.41
C ILE A 28 0.59 -10.42 5.12
N ARG A 29 0.66 -9.97 3.86
CA ARG A 29 0.22 -8.64 3.46
C ARG A 29 -1.26 -8.41 3.75
N GLN A 30 -2.12 -9.41 3.54
CA GLN A 30 -3.55 -9.34 3.86
C GLN A 30 -3.78 -9.18 5.36
N GLU A 31 -3.11 -9.97 6.20
CA GLU A 31 -3.25 -9.89 7.66
C GLU A 31 -2.76 -8.54 8.22
N ILE A 32 -1.64 -8.02 7.73
CA ILE A 32 -1.12 -6.70 8.13
C ILE A 32 -2.10 -5.58 7.73
N ARG A 33 -2.79 -5.71 6.59
CA ARG A 33 -3.75 -4.70 6.11
C ARG A 33 -5.09 -4.72 6.82
N ARG A 34 -5.50 -5.86 7.37
CA ARG A 34 -6.83 -6.04 7.98
C ARG A 34 -7.18 -4.96 9.03
N PRO A 35 -6.33 -4.63 10.03
CA PRO A 35 -6.64 -3.58 11.00
C PRO A 35 -6.78 -2.20 10.37
N VAL A 36 -5.95 -1.90 9.38
CA VAL A 36 -6.01 -0.64 8.63
C VAL A 36 -7.29 -0.54 7.82
N GLU A 37 -7.68 -1.61 7.13
CA GLU A 37 -8.93 -1.67 6.38
C GLU A 37 -10.15 -1.52 7.30
N ALA A 38 -10.10 -2.11 8.49
CA ALA A 38 -11.14 -1.94 9.51
C ALA A 38 -11.24 -0.49 9.99
N GLU A 39 -10.12 0.20 10.16
CA GLU A 39 -10.12 1.63 10.54
C GLU A 39 -10.70 2.51 9.41
N PHE A 40 -10.31 2.27 8.17
CA PHE A 40 -10.91 2.96 7.02
C PHE A 40 -12.40 2.62 6.83
N ALA A 41 -12.82 1.39 7.16
CA ALA A 41 -14.23 1.01 7.12
C ALA A 41 -15.07 1.78 8.15
N LYS A 42 -14.54 2.01 9.36
CA LYS A 42 -15.18 2.89 10.37
C LYS A 42 -15.38 4.31 9.81
N GLY A 43 -14.45 4.80 9.00
CA GLY A 43 -14.59 6.06 8.29
C GLY A 43 -15.65 6.06 7.18
N GLY A 44 -16.33 4.93 6.89
CA GLY A 44 -17.43 4.85 5.94
C GLY A 44 -17.05 5.20 4.50
N LEU A 45 -15.80 4.95 4.08
CA LEU A 45 -15.37 5.16 2.70
C LEU A 45 -15.81 4.00 1.80
N THR A 46 -16.50 4.33 0.71
CA THR A 46 -16.83 3.36 -0.33
C THR A 46 -15.58 2.92 -1.11
N GLY A 47 -15.64 1.78 -1.84
CA GLY A 47 -14.55 1.30 -2.67
C GLY A 47 -13.96 2.38 -3.60
N PRO A 48 -14.78 3.07 -4.43
CA PRO A 48 -14.32 4.15 -5.29
C PRO A 48 -13.69 5.33 -4.53
N GLN A 49 -14.22 5.69 -3.36
CA GLN A 49 -13.62 6.74 -2.51
C GLN A 49 -12.25 6.32 -1.99
N ARG A 50 -12.09 5.06 -1.57
CA ARG A 50 -10.78 4.53 -1.18
C ARG A 50 -9.77 4.56 -2.33
N SER A 51 -10.20 4.24 -3.55
CA SER A 51 -9.31 4.32 -4.73
C SER A 51 -8.81 5.73 -5.00
N VAL A 52 -9.67 6.75 -4.87
CA VAL A 52 -9.28 8.16 -5.00
C VAL A 52 -8.30 8.56 -3.89
N MET A 53 -8.58 8.21 -2.64
CA MET A 53 -7.67 8.49 -1.52
C MET A 53 -6.30 7.82 -1.72
N GLN A 54 -6.27 6.55 -2.14
CA GLN A 54 -5.01 5.83 -2.44
C GLN A 54 -4.20 6.49 -3.56
N ALA A 55 -4.88 7.04 -4.58
CA ALA A 55 -4.23 7.78 -5.66
C ALA A 55 -3.56 9.06 -5.14
N LEU A 56 -4.22 9.78 -4.23
CA LEU A 56 -3.69 10.99 -3.59
C LEU A 56 -2.51 10.66 -2.65
N PHE A 57 -2.57 9.57 -1.88
CA PHE A 57 -1.44 9.16 -1.03
C PHE A 57 -0.18 8.78 -1.82
N LYS A 58 -0.34 8.25 -3.04
CA LYS A 58 0.81 7.93 -3.90
C LYS A 58 1.47 9.18 -4.47
N SER A 59 0.71 10.21 -4.70
CA SER A 59 1.19 11.47 -5.28
C SER A 59 0.18 12.57 -4.96
N ASP A 60 0.47 13.35 -3.97
CA ASP A 60 -0.35 14.48 -3.51
C ASP A 60 -0.35 15.63 -4.53
N GLY A 61 -1.38 16.46 -4.48
CA GLY A 61 -1.48 17.63 -5.33
C GLY A 61 -1.81 17.33 -6.81
N ARG A 62 -2.69 16.36 -7.08
CA ARG A 62 -3.15 16.02 -8.42
C ARG A 62 -4.33 16.86 -8.87
N SER A 63 -4.39 17.12 -10.18
CA SER A 63 -5.59 17.65 -10.82
C SER A 63 -6.69 16.58 -10.92
N LEU A 64 -7.94 17.01 -11.10
CA LEU A 64 -9.06 16.09 -11.30
C LEU A 64 -8.86 15.18 -12.52
N LYS A 65 -8.24 15.70 -13.60
CA LYS A 65 -7.92 14.94 -14.81
C LYS A 65 -6.92 13.80 -14.53
N GLU A 66 -5.88 14.09 -13.78
CA GLU A 66 -4.85 13.09 -13.41
C GLU A 66 -5.44 12.02 -12.51
N LEU A 67 -6.28 12.39 -11.53
CA LEU A 67 -7.00 11.43 -10.68
C LEU A 67 -7.92 10.52 -11.51
N THR A 68 -8.68 11.10 -12.44
CA THR A 68 -9.56 10.36 -13.34
C THR A 68 -8.80 9.31 -14.14
N ALA A 69 -7.67 9.70 -14.72
CA ALA A 69 -6.81 8.79 -15.49
C ALA A 69 -6.22 7.66 -14.63
N GLN A 70 -5.84 7.98 -13.39
CA GLN A 70 -5.22 7.00 -12.49
C GLN A 70 -6.22 6.00 -11.89
N VAL A 71 -7.44 6.49 -11.56
CA VAL A 71 -8.46 5.65 -10.91
C VAL A 71 -9.24 4.82 -11.95
N GLY A 72 -9.24 5.23 -13.22
CA GLY A 72 -9.93 4.51 -14.29
C GLY A 72 -11.46 4.61 -14.23
N LEU A 73 -12.01 5.67 -13.60
CA LEU A 73 -13.43 5.96 -13.51
C LEU A 73 -13.81 7.15 -14.41
N ALA A 74 -15.11 7.28 -14.73
CA ALA A 74 -15.61 8.43 -15.48
C ALA A 74 -15.33 9.74 -14.72
N HIS A 75 -15.02 10.81 -15.46
CA HIS A 75 -14.69 12.14 -14.90
C HIS A 75 -15.78 12.67 -13.96
N SER A 76 -17.04 12.55 -14.33
CA SER A 76 -18.19 12.95 -13.50
C SER A 76 -18.25 12.16 -12.19
N THR A 77 -17.92 10.87 -12.23
CA THR A 77 -17.86 9.99 -11.03
C THR A 77 -16.74 10.45 -10.09
N VAL A 78 -15.54 10.69 -10.62
CA VAL A 78 -14.39 11.16 -9.80
C VAL A 78 -14.67 12.54 -9.24
N SER A 79 -15.26 13.45 -10.00
CA SER A 79 -15.67 14.77 -9.52
C SER A 79 -16.63 14.66 -8.33
N GLY A 80 -17.69 13.87 -8.45
CA GLY A 80 -18.64 13.66 -7.35
C GLY A 80 -18.04 12.94 -6.14
N ILE A 81 -17.01 12.11 -6.31
CA ILE A 81 -16.25 11.51 -5.20
C ILE A 81 -15.43 12.59 -4.50
N VAL A 82 -14.69 13.39 -5.26
CA VAL A 82 -13.88 14.50 -4.74
C VAL A 82 -14.73 15.47 -3.92
N ASP A 83 -15.89 15.89 -4.46
CA ASP A 83 -16.81 16.78 -3.76
C ASP A 83 -17.27 16.21 -2.41
N ARG A 84 -17.56 14.90 -2.35
CA ARG A 84 -17.97 14.23 -1.11
C ARG A 84 -16.82 14.09 -0.12
N LEU A 85 -15.61 13.79 -0.58
CA LEU A 85 -14.44 13.69 0.28
C LEU A 85 -14.05 15.07 0.85
N GLU A 86 -14.15 16.13 0.05
CA GLU A 86 -13.92 17.51 0.49
C GLU A 86 -14.93 17.95 1.55
N LYS A 87 -16.24 17.71 1.30
CA LYS A 87 -17.30 17.97 2.30
C LYS A 87 -17.09 17.26 3.63
N ARG A 88 -16.37 16.14 3.61
CA ARG A 88 -16.02 15.37 4.81
C ARG A 88 -14.70 15.80 5.44
N GLY A 89 -14.03 16.81 4.89
CA GLY A 89 -12.75 17.29 5.38
C GLY A 89 -11.57 16.34 5.17
N LEU A 90 -11.70 15.35 4.26
CA LEU A 90 -10.65 14.38 4.00
C LEU A 90 -9.63 14.84 2.96
N ILE A 91 -10.04 15.76 2.10
CA ILE A 91 -9.22 16.38 1.07
C ILE A 91 -9.54 17.88 0.98
N GLU A 92 -8.63 18.61 0.35
CA GLU A 92 -8.76 20.05 0.10
C GLU A 92 -8.44 20.36 -1.36
N ARG A 93 -9.07 21.42 -1.89
CA ARG A 93 -8.74 22.01 -3.17
C ARG A 93 -7.85 23.22 -2.96
N THR A 94 -6.66 23.20 -3.56
CA THR A 94 -5.71 24.31 -3.50
C THR A 94 -5.40 24.83 -4.90
N PRO A 95 -5.15 26.15 -5.08
CA PRO A 95 -4.67 26.68 -6.35
C PRO A 95 -3.32 26.03 -6.72
N ASN A 96 -3.14 25.69 -7.99
CA ASN A 96 -1.83 25.28 -8.46
C ASN A 96 -0.89 26.50 -8.49
N LEU A 97 0.22 26.42 -7.75
CA LEU A 97 1.20 27.50 -7.65
C LEU A 97 1.84 27.87 -9.01
N ASN A 98 1.95 26.89 -9.91
CA ASN A 98 2.56 27.08 -11.24
C ASN A 98 1.55 27.56 -12.31
N ASP A 99 0.25 27.29 -12.09
CA ASP A 99 -0.83 27.75 -12.97
C ASP A 99 -2.13 27.86 -12.15
N ARG A 100 -2.44 29.09 -11.73
CA ARG A 100 -3.62 29.40 -10.90
C ARG A 100 -4.97 29.10 -11.57
N ARG A 101 -4.99 28.78 -12.87
CA ARG A 101 -6.20 28.34 -13.58
C ARG A 101 -6.55 26.89 -13.28
N HIS A 102 -5.61 26.14 -12.70
CA HIS A 102 -5.79 24.74 -12.35
C HIS A 102 -5.83 24.55 -10.83
N THR A 103 -6.78 23.76 -10.39
CA THR A 103 -6.92 23.37 -8.97
C THR A 103 -6.22 22.04 -8.73
N ARG A 104 -5.48 21.95 -7.65
CA ARG A 104 -4.90 20.71 -7.14
C ARG A 104 -5.76 20.16 -5.99
N ILE A 105 -5.84 18.85 -5.92
CA ILE A 105 -6.53 18.11 -4.88
C ILE A 105 -5.46 17.48 -4.01
N ILE A 106 -5.47 17.81 -2.73
CA ILE A 106 -4.52 17.32 -1.73
C ILE A 106 -5.27 16.64 -0.60
N VAL A 107 -4.61 15.75 0.12
CA VAL A 107 -5.17 15.21 1.38
C VAL A 107 -5.16 16.32 2.44
N SER A 108 -6.19 16.36 3.31
CA SER A 108 -6.24 17.33 4.41
C SER A 108 -5.11 17.07 5.42
N GLU A 109 -4.78 18.09 6.22
CA GLU A 109 -3.74 17.98 7.23
C GLU A 109 -4.06 16.89 8.27
N GLU A 110 -5.31 16.77 8.68
CA GLU A 110 -5.77 15.73 9.61
C GLU A 110 -5.51 14.31 9.05
N VAL A 111 -5.80 14.10 7.77
CA VAL A 111 -5.53 12.83 7.09
C VAL A 111 -4.02 12.59 6.96
N ARG A 112 -3.24 13.63 6.70
CA ARG A 112 -1.78 13.56 6.63
C ARG A 112 -1.19 13.14 7.98
N GLU A 113 -1.60 13.80 9.07
CA GLU A 113 -1.18 13.43 10.43
C GLU A 113 -1.56 11.99 10.79
N PHE A 114 -2.78 11.57 10.42
CA PHE A 114 -3.19 10.18 10.61
C PHE A 114 -2.26 9.20 9.90
N MET A 115 -1.94 9.47 8.64
CA MET A 115 -1.07 8.60 7.82
C MET A 115 0.38 8.58 8.32
N GLU A 116 0.89 9.69 8.84
CA GLU A 116 2.26 9.79 9.34
C GLU A 116 2.42 9.21 10.76
N LYS A 117 1.47 9.47 11.65
CA LYS A 117 1.60 9.16 13.08
C LYS A 117 0.85 7.89 13.49
N ARG A 118 -0.38 7.69 13.02
CA ARG A 118 -1.26 6.60 13.48
C ARG A 118 -1.22 5.37 12.58
N TYR A 119 -1.23 5.58 11.26
CA TYR A 119 -1.22 4.48 10.30
C TYR A 119 -0.04 3.50 10.50
N PRO A 120 1.23 3.94 10.68
CA PRO A 120 2.34 3.02 10.88
C PRO A 120 2.18 2.16 12.14
N VAL A 121 1.62 2.72 13.21
CA VAL A 121 1.36 2.00 14.46
C VAL A 121 0.27 0.95 14.26
N ILE A 122 -0.84 1.31 13.62
CA ILE A 122 -1.94 0.39 13.33
C ILE A 122 -1.47 -0.74 12.39
N ALA A 123 -0.72 -0.41 11.36
CA ALA A 123 -0.18 -1.38 10.41
C ALA A 123 0.87 -2.32 11.02
N ALA A 124 1.65 -1.83 12.00
CA ALA A 124 2.64 -2.63 12.69
C ALA A 124 2.05 -3.52 13.80
N HIS A 125 0.84 -3.25 14.26
CA HIS A 125 0.24 -3.94 15.40
C HIS A 125 0.19 -5.48 15.24
N PRO A 126 -0.25 -6.05 14.11
CA PRO A 126 -0.25 -7.50 13.93
C PRO A 126 1.15 -8.12 14.00
N LEU A 127 2.14 -7.42 13.45
CA LEU A 127 3.54 -7.86 13.53
C LEU A 127 4.08 -7.78 14.96
N PHE A 128 3.72 -6.73 15.70
CA PHE A 128 4.08 -6.60 17.11
C PHE A 128 3.54 -7.77 17.93
N ASP A 129 2.27 -8.13 17.75
CA ASP A 129 1.65 -9.25 18.48
C ASP A 129 2.32 -10.59 18.15
N VAL A 130 2.59 -10.85 16.87
CA VAL A 130 3.34 -12.05 16.43
C VAL A 130 4.74 -12.08 17.06
N LEU A 131 5.49 -10.98 16.97
CA LEU A 131 6.85 -10.92 17.53
C LEU A 131 6.86 -11.00 19.07
N ARG A 132 5.82 -10.51 19.74
CA ARG A 132 5.67 -10.67 21.20
C ARG A 132 5.44 -12.11 21.63
N ALA A 133 4.65 -12.85 20.84
CA ALA A 133 4.34 -14.26 21.12
C ALA A 133 5.48 -15.22 20.73
N ALA A 134 6.29 -14.84 19.74
CA ALA A 134 7.38 -15.67 19.22
C ALA A 134 8.56 -15.79 20.21
N GLU A 135 9.31 -16.88 20.13
CA GLU A 135 10.58 -17.04 20.83
C GLU A 135 11.68 -16.15 20.23
N ALA A 136 12.77 -15.93 20.97
CA ALA A 136 13.88 -15.07 20.53
C ALA A 136 14.53 -15.57 19.23
N THR A 137 14.64 -16.89 19.08
CA THR A 137 15.17 -17.55 17.87
C THR A 137 14.28 -17.30 16.65
N GLU A 138 12.96 -17.45 16.82
CA GLU A 138 11.97 -17.20 15.76
C GLU A 138 11.94 -15.74 15.35
N ARG A 139 11.95 -14.81 16.32
CA ARG A 139 12.04 -13.35 16.03
C ARG A 139 13.24 -13.02 15.17
N ASN A 140 14.41 -13.56 15.54
CA ASN A 140 15.64 -13.34 14.78
C ASN A 140 15.57 -13.94 13.37
N ALA A 141 15.00 -15.14 13.23
CA ALA A 141 14.83 -15.79 11.94
C ALA A 141 13.91 -14.98 11.01
N ILE A 142 12.75 -14.52 11.50
CA ILE A 142 11.79 -13.69 10.77
C ILE A 142 12.46 -12.41 10.29
N VAL A 143 13.06 -11.63 11.21
CA VAL A 143 13.66 -10.34 10.87
C VAL A 143 14.83 -10.50 9.90
N THR A 144 15.68 -11.50 10.10
CA THR A 144 16.83 -11.79 9.25
C THR A 144 16.40 -12.23 7.86
N GLY A 145 15.40 -13.13 7.78
CA GLY A 145 14.85 -13.60 6.51
C GLY A 145 14.28 -12.46 5.66
N ILE A 146 13.45 -11.61 6.25
CA ILE A 146 12.87 -10.44 5.55
C ILE A 146 13.94 -9.45 5.11
N LYS A 147 14.91 -9.12 5.97
CA LYS A 147 16.05 -8.24 5.62
C LYS A 147 16.87 -8.82 4.47
N THR A 148 17.11 -10.12 4.48
CA THR A 148 17.86 -10.81 3.43
C THR A 148 17.12 -10.79 2.11
N LEU A 149 15.82 -11.11 2.11
CA LEU A 149 14.99 -11.06 0.91
C LEU A 149 14.98 -9.65 0.31
N ARG A 150 14.72 -8.62 1.11
CA ARG A 150 14.75 -7.23 0.67
C ARG A 150 16.07 -6.84 0.03
N ARG A 151 17.19 -7.11 0.71
CA ARG A 151 18.54 -6.83 0.21
C ARG A 151 18.85 -7.50 -1.13
N LEU A 152 18.34 -8.73 -1.34
CA LEU A 152 18.53 -9.44 -2.61
C LEU A 152 17.70 -8.85 -3.73
N LEU A 153 16.47 -8.41 -3.46
CA LEU A 153 15.61 -7.72 -4.43
C LEU A 153 16.19 -6.36 -4.84
N ASP A 154 16.69 -5.57 -3.87
CA ASP A 154 17.29 -4.25 -4.13
C ASP A 154 18.56 -4.34 -5.04
N LYS A 155 19.22 -5.49 -5.12
CA LYS A 155 20.38 -5.71 -6.01
C LYS A 155 20.01 -6.05 -7.46
N GLN A 156 18.73 -6.32 -7.75
CA GLN A 156 18.25 -6.67 -9.09
C GLN A 156 17.73 -5.44 -9.86
N HIS A 157 17.68 -4.30 -9.19
CA HIS A 157 17.30 -2.98 -9.73
C HIS A 157 18.48 -2.01 -9.68
#